data_09597deca8c59c39316c9cd0d5c01524
#
_entry.id   09597deca8c59c39316c9cd0d5c01524
#
_cell.length_a   1.000
_cell.length_b   1.000
_cell.length_c   1.000
_cell.angle_alpha   90.00
_cell.angle_beta   90.00
_cell.angle_gamma   90.00
#
_symmetry.space_group_name_H-M   'P 1'
#
loop_
_entity.id
_entity.type
_entity.pdbx_description
1 polymer ?
#
loop_
_entity_poly.entity_id
_entity_poly.type
_entity_poly.pdbx_seq_one_letter_code
_entity_poly.pdbx_strand_id
1 'polypeptide(L)'
;MGLEDHIISIIELTEEKQFDVLILDPISSLLDLGNTMEVKRLFIRFISHMKSINKTLFFTELIPDYSKELTILGLSSLTETWIRLSNVENNGEFNRLIHIAKARGIKTSNQIKEFYVTDKGINIEAPYLGDNQMMFGSQKSAHILREKQELQQRKEEIKRLEREITNLTEIQHAQLKIQEANFIAKRSELIAKKNELIAKEEALIKRMESNKLLRE
;
A
#
# COMPACT_ATOMS: atom_id res chain seq x y z
N MET A 1 -28.18 0.37 -47.36
CA MET A 1 -28.09 1.49 -46.40
C MET A 1 -26.63 1.79 -46.23
N GLY A 2 -26.18 2.93 -46.66
CA GLY A 2 -24.77 3.33 -46.55
C GLY A 2 -24.44 3.91 -45.18
N LEU A 3 -23.15 4.16 -44.91
CA LEU A 3 -22.68 4.76 -43.66
C LEU A 3 -23.34 6.13 -43.41
N GLU A 4 -23.49 6.95 -44.47
CA GLU A 4 -24.10 8.27 -44.35
C GLU A 4 -25.57 8.15 -43.96
N ASP A 5 -26.33 7.20 -44.52
CA ASP A 5 -27.74 6.98 -44.17
C ASP A 5 -27.89 6.63 -42.69
N HIS A 6 -26.99 5.81 -42.15
CA HIS A 6 -26.99 5.46 -40.72
C HIS A 6 -26.76 6.67 -39.81
N ILE A 7 -25.77 7.52 -40.14
CA ILE A 7 -25.49 8.73 -39.36
C ILE A 7 -26.65 9.73 -39.45
N ILE A 8 -27.23 9.90 -40.64
CA ILE A 8 -28.41 10.77 -40.86
C ILE A 8 -29.56 10.25 -39.99
N SER A 9 -29.87 8.96 -40.04
CA SER A 9 -30.95 8.38 -39.24
C SER A 9 -30.73 8.57 -37.73
N ILE A 10 -29.48 8.50 -37.27
CA ILE A 10 -29.15 8.77 -35.86
C ILE A 10 -29.39 10.27 -35.56
N ILE A 11 -28.98 11.19 -36.44
CA ILE A 11 -29.20 12.63 -36.27
C ILE A 11 -30.70 12.94 -36.21
N GLU A 12 -31.50 12.41 -37.13
CA GLU A 12 -32.96 12.56 -37.14
C GLU A 12 -33.60 12.07 -35.86
N LEU A 13 -33.13 10.90 -35.32
CA LEU A 13 -33.57 10.40 -34.02
C LEU A 13 -33.20 11.34 -32.87
N THR A 14 -32.07 12.07 -32.97
CA THR A 14 -31.67 13.03 -31.94
C THR A 14 -32.54 14.29 -31.93
N GLU A 15 -33.13 14.63 -33.07
CA GLU A 15 -34.03 15.77 -33.22
C GLU A 15 -35.45 15.41 -32.82
N GLU A 16 -35.91 14.20 -33.14
CA GLU A 16 -37.28 13.74 -32.82
C GLU A 16 -37.46 13.39 -31.34
N LYS A 17 -36.47 12.81 -30.71
CA LYS A 17 -36.56 12.30 -29.34
C LYS A 17 -35.82 13.18 -28.33
N GLN A 18 -36.51 13.50 -27.25
CA GLN A 18 -35.91 14.20 -26.11
C GLN A 18 -35.08 13.21 -25.30
N PHE A 19 -33.76 13.22 -25.48
CA PHE A 19 -32.80 12.48 -24.64
C PHE A 19 -31.61 13.37 -24.31
N ASP A 20 -30.91 13.06 -23.23
CA ASP A 20 -29.73 13.80 -22.80
C ASP A 20 -28.42 13.07 -23.10
N VAL A 21 -28.49 11.74 -23.24
CA VAL A 21 -27.34 10.87 -23.48
C VAL A 21 -27.62 9.93 -24.66
N LEU A 22 -26.69 9.87 -25.59
CA LEU A 22 -26.67 8.88 -26.67
C LEU A 22 -25.48 7.94 -26.47
N ILE A 23 -25.76 6.64 -26.55
CA ILE A 23 -24.73 5.58 -26.40
C ILE A 23 -24.63 4.83 -27.73
N LEU A 24 -23.41 4.72 -28.27
CA LEU A 24 -23.07 3.93 -29.44
C LEU A 24 -22.05 2.85 -29.10
N ASP A 25 -22.42 1.57 -29.22
CA ASP A 25 -21.62 0.43 -28.80
C ASP A 25 -21.63 -0.72 -29.82
N PRO A 26 -20.48 -1.02 -30.45
CA PRO A 26 -19.28 -0.20 -30.63
C PRO A 26 -19.32 0.61 -31.98
N ILE A 27 -18.61 1.74 -32.01
CA ILE A 27 -18.46 2.50 -33.26
C ILE A 27 -17.55 1.82 -34.29
N SER A 28 -16.71 0.91 -33.87
CA SER A 28 -15.83 0.13 -34.78
C SER A 28 -16.63 -0.69 -35.81
N SER A 29 -17.87 -1.08 -35.52
CA SER A 29 -18.74 -1.76 -36.48
C SER A 29 -19.10 -0.89 -37.71
N LEU A 30 -19.00 0.43 -37.61
CA LEU A 30 -19.21 1.34 -38.74
C LEU A 30 -18.07 1.26 -39.78
N LEU A 31 -16.91 0.73 -39.41
CA LEU A 31 -15.80 0.49 -40.32
C LEU A 31 -16.11 -0.56 -41.40
N ASP A 32 -17.07 -1.43 -41.15
CA ASP A 32 -17.53 -2.43 -42.11
C ASP A 32 -18.39 -1.80 -43.22
N LEU A 33 -18.87 -0.57 -42.99
CA LEU A 33 -19.75 0.14 -43.92
C LEU A 33 -19.05 1.17 -44.82
N GLY A 34 -17.78 1.47 -44.55
CA GLY A 34 -17.00 2.45 -45.32
C GLY A 34 -15.52 2.43 -44.98
N ASN A 35 -14.74 3.22 -45.72
CA ASN A 35 -13.32 3.32 -45.37
C ASN A 35 -13.07 4.19 -44.12
N THR A 36 -11.97 3.93 -43.42
CA THR A 36 -11.63 4.58 -42.16
C THR A 36 -11.67 6.11 -42.21
N MET A 37 -11.30 6.72 -43.34
CA MET A 37 -11.29 8.19 -43.50
C MET A 37 -12.70 8.76 -43.61
N GLU A 38 -13.59 8.08 -44.31
CA GLU A 38 -15.00 8.48 -44.41
C GLU A 38 -15.70 8.36 -43.07
N VAL A 39 -15.56 7.21 -42.40
CA VAL A 39 -16.10 6.99 -41.06
C VAL A 39 -15.61 8.09 -40.09
N LYS A 40 -14.32 8.39 -40.11
CA LYS A 40 -13.74 9.44 -39.28
C LYS A 40 -14.33 10.81 -39.54
N ARG A 41 -14.46 11.22 -40.82
CA ARG A 41 -15.04 12.52 -41.22
C ARG A 41 -16.49 12.66 -40.75
N LEU A 42 -17.29 11.64 -40.96
CA LEU A 42 -18.69 11.61 -40.52
C LEU A 42 -18.79 11.68 -38.99
N PHE A 43 -17.96 10.92 -38.29
CA PHE A 43 -17.93 10.96 -36.83
C PHE A 43 -17.51 12.32 -36.27
N ILE A 44 -16.56 13.01 -36.89
CA ILE A 44 -16.19 14.39 -36.51
C ILE A 44 -17.39 15.33 -36.60
N ARG A 45 -18.14 15.25 -37.70
CA ARG A 45 -19.35 16.05 -37.90
C ARG A 45 -20.42 15.70 -36.87
N PHE A 46 -20.62 14.41 -36.62
CA PHE A 46 -21.59 13.92 -35.66
C PHE A 46 -21.27 14.38 -34.23
N ILE A 47 -20.01 14.24 -33.77
CA ILE A 47 -19.59 14.74 -32.47
C ILE A 47 -19.79 16.24 -32.35
N SER A 48 -19.49 17.00 -33.41
CA SER A 48 -19.69 18.45 -33.44
C SER A 48 -21.18 18.82 -33.36
N HIS A 49 -22.03 18.07 -34.04
CA HIS A 49 -23.49 18.24 -33.96
C HIS A 49 -24.01 17.98 -32.55
N MET A 50 -23.64 16.82 -31.91
CA MET A 50 -24.05 16.50 -30.57
C MET A 50 -23.64 17.55 -29.55
N LYS A 51 -22.44 18.13 -29.70
CA LYS A 51 -21.97 19.25 -28.87
C LYS A 51 -22.80 20.51 -29.09
N SER A 52 -23.17 20.84 -30.34
CA SER A 52 -23.95 22.05 -30.64
C SER A 52 -25.37 22.02 -30.04
N ILE A 53 -25.95 20.82 -29.91
CA ILE A 53 -27.26 20.61 -29.27
C ILE A 53 -27.14 20.27 -27.75
N ASN A 54 -25.92 20.39 -27.18
CA ASN A 54 -25.61 20.17 -25.76
C ASN A 54 -26.04 18.79 -25.25
N LYS A 55 -25.83 17.75 -26.06
CA LYS A 55 -26.11 16.35 -25.70
C LYS A 55 -24.82 15.60 -25.36
N THR A 56 -24.91 14.65 -24.42
CA THR A 56 -23.77 13.78 -24.04
C THR A 56 -23.71 12.61 -25.03
N LEU A 57 -22.55 12.43 -25.65
CA LEU A 57 -22.27 11.28 -26.52
C LEU A 57 -21.29 10.35 -25.80
N PHE A 58 -21.71 9.11 -25.59
CA PHE A 58 -20.88 8.02 -25.09
C PHE A 58 -20.72 6.98 -26.20
N PHE A 59 -19.49 6.57 -26.48
CA PHE A 59 -19.25 5.51 -27.45
C PHE A 59 -18.10 4.61 -27.05
N THR A 60 -18.17 3.36 -27.48
CA THR A 60 -17.10 2.37 -27.29
C THR A 60 -16.39 2.10 -28.59
N GLU A 61 -15.11 1.82 -28.54
CA GLU A 61 -14.28 1.41 -29.67
C GLU A 61 -13.45 0.19 -29.27
N LEU A 62 -13.49 -0.87 -30.08
CA LEU A 62 -12.65 -2.05 -29.89
C LEU A 62 -11.23 -1.74 -30.39
N ILE A 63 -10.26 -1.88 -29.49
CA ILE A 63 -8.86 -1.59 -29.80
C ILE A 63 -8.07 -2.90 -29.75
N PRO A 64 -7.28 -3.24 -30.79
CA PRO A 64 -6.39 -4.40 -30.74
C PRO A 64 -5.37 -4.31 -29.59
N ASP A 65 -5.07 -5.43 -28.94
CA ASP A 65 -4.21 -5.50 -27.75
C ASP A 65 -2.80 -4.91 -27.94
N TYR A 66 -2.27 -4.94 -29.14
CA TYR A 66 -0.95 -4.41 -29.46
C TYR A 66 -0.91 -2.90 -29.69
N SER A 67 -2.06 -2.22 -29.79
CA SER A 67 -2.11 -0.76 -29.95
C SER A 67 -2.17 -0.06 -28.60
N LYS A 68 -1.01 0.31 -28.05
CA LYS A 68 -0.97 0.95 -26.72
C LYS A 68 -1.55 2.36 -26.67
N GLU A 69 -1.62 3.08 -27.78
CA GLU A 69 -1.91 4.53 -27.76
C GLU A 69 -2.86 5.05 -28.87
N LEU A 70 -3.27 4.23 -29.83
CA LEU A 70 -4.03 4.70 -30.97
C LEU A 70 -5.39 4.03 -31.06
N THR A 71 -6.44 4.82 -31.05
CA THR A 71 -7.75 4.39 -31.50
C THR A 71 -7.72 4.20 -33.02
N ILE A 72 -8.43 3.21 -33.54
CA ILE A 72 -8.46 2.90 -35.00
C ILE A 72 -8.92 4.14 -35.79
N LEU A 73 -9.92 4.82 -35.25
CA LEU A 73 -10.47 6.03 -35.86
C LEU A 73 -9.72 7.31 -35.50
N GLY A 74 -8.79 7.29 -34.58
CA GLY A 74 -8.04 8.46 -34.11
C GLY A 74 -8.94 9.53 -33.48
N LEU A 75 -10.05 9.14 -32.86
CA LEU A 75 -11.03 10.03 -32.24
C LEU A 75 -10.63 10.52 -30.85
N SER A 76 -9.56 10.01 -30.29
CA SER A 76 -9.09 10.39 -28.95
C SER A 76 -8.83 11.90 -28.80
N SER A 77 -8.47 12.59 -29.89
CA SER A 77 -8.31 14.05 -29.91
C SER A 77 -9.61 14.82 -29.75
N LEU A 78 -10.74 14.23 -30.12
CA LEU A 78 -12.07 14.87 -30.17
C LEU A 78 -12.88 14.62 -28.90
N THR A 79 -12.52 13.59 -28.12
CA THR A 79 -13.22 13.28 -26.88
C THR A 79 -12.72 14.14 -25.71
N GLU A 80 -13.63 14.53 -24.82
CA GLU A 80 -13.29 15.19 -23.54
C GLU A 80 -12.70 14.20 -22.57
N THR A 81 -13.30 13.01 -22.46
CA THR A 81 -12.85 11.95 -21.57
C THR A 81 -12.63 10.66 -22.35
N TRP A 82 -11.51 10.01 -22.10
CA TRP A 82 -11.18 8.71 -22.65
C TRP A 82 -10.83 7.75 -21.53
N ILE A 83 -11.67 6.74 -21.38
CA ILE A 83 -11.49 5.64 -20.41
C ILE A 83 -11.04 4.42 -21.21
N ARG A 84 -9.96 3.78 -20.77
CA ARG A 84 -9.45 2.55 -21.36
C ARG A 84 -9.72 1.37 -20.44
N LEU A 85 -10.30 0.32 -21.00
CA LEU A 85 -10.45 -0.98 -20.40
C LEU A 85 -9.48 -1.94 -21.09
N SER A 86 -8.83 -2.81 -20.33
CA SER A 86 -7.93 -3.83 -20.88
C SER A 86 -7.98 -5.10 -20.03
N ASN A 87 -7.72 -6.24 -20.68
CA ASN A 87 -7.50 -7.49 -20.01
C ASN A 87 -6.00 -7.80 -20.03
N VAL A 88 -5.45 -8.19 -18.89
CA VAL A 88 -4.07 -8.60 -18.76
C VAL A 88 -4.05 -10.02 -18.22
N GLU A 89 -3.44 -10.92 -18.98
CA GLU A 89 -3.18 -12.27 -18.49
C GLU A 89 -1.96 -12.25 -17.57
N ASN A 90 -2.13 -12.81 -16.39
CA ASN A 90 -1.06 -12.96 -15.44
C ASN A 90 -1.23 -14.29 -14.69
N ASN A 91 -0.27 -15.20 -14.82
CA ASN A 91 -0.29 -16.52 -14.19
C ASN A 91 -1.56 -17.35 -14.48
N GLY A 92 -2.09 -17.30 -15.69
CA GLY A 92 -3.30 -18.03 -16.09
C GLY A 92 -4.61 -17.39 -15.61
N GLU A 93 -4.56 -16.18 -15.05
CA GLU A 93 -5.73 -15.38 -14.69
C GLU A 93 -5.84 -14.15 -15.59
N PHE A 94 -7.07 -13.85 -16.05
CA PHE A 94 -7.37 -12.61 -16.74
C PHE A 94 -7.82 -11.53 -15.76
N ASN A 95 -7.00 -10.50 -15.62
CA ASN A 95 -7.31 -9.36 -14.75
C ASN A 95 -7.81 -8.19 -15.60
N ARG A 96 -8.95 -7.61 -15.21
CA ARG A 96 -9.55 -6.48 -15.91
C ARG A 96 -9.04 -5.17 -15.32
N LEU A 97 -8.50 -4.33 -16.18
CA LEU A 97 -7.90 -3.07 -15.79
C LEU A 97 -8.67 -1.90 -16.39
N ILE A 98 -8.76 -0.80 -15.64
CA ILE A 98 -9.36 0.45 -16.04
C ILE A 98 -8.40 1.60 -15.74
N HIS A 99 -8.24 2.53 -16.67
CA HIS A 99 -7.59 3.81 -16.41
C HIS A 99 -8.17 4.93 -17.27
N ILE A 100 -8.04 6.15 -16.78
CA ILE A 100 -8.46 7.34 -17.52
C ILE A 100 -7.25 7.82 -18.33
N ALA A 101 -7.26 7.52 -19.65
CA ALA A 101 -6.18 7.90 -20.54
C ALA A 101 -6.16 9.41 -20.80
N LYS A 102 -7.33 10.06 -20.74
CA LYS A 102 -7.50 11.49 -20.94
C LYS A 102 -8.76 11.98 -20.25
N ALA A 103 -8.71 13.17 -19.65
CA ALA A 103 -9.89 13.93 -19.28
C ALA A 103 -9.58 15.43 -19.34
N ARG A 104 -10.39 16.19 -20.05
CA ARG A 104 -10.24 17.63 -20.17
C ARG A 104 -10.97 18.34 -19.05
N GLY A 105 -10.34 19.36 -18.46
CA GLY A 105 -10.98 20.20 -17.46
C GLY A 105 -11.13 19.61 -16.06
N ILE A 106 -10.73 18.34 -15.85
CA ILE A 106 -10.77 17.69 -14.54
C ILE A 106 -9.43 17.04 -14.20
N LYS A 107 -9.07 17.05 -12.91
CA LYS A 107 -7.89 16.33 -12.41
C LYS A 107 -8.19 14.84 -12.34
N THR A 108 -7.33 14.02 -12.94
CA THR A 108 -7.46 12.57 -12.94
C THR A 108 -6.24 11.89 -12.34
N SER A 109 -6.42 10.65 -11.89
CA SER A 109 -5.33 9.78 -11.50
C SER A 109 -4.70 9.12 -12.71
N ASN A 110 -3.38 9.08 -12.76
CA ASN A 110 -2.61 8.35 -13.79
C ASN A 110 -2.48 6.85 -13.47
N GLN A 111 -3.09 6.38 -12.37
CA GLN A 111 -2.98 4.99 -11.94
C GLN A 111 -3.95 4.10 -12.72
N ILE A 112 -3.43 2.96 -13.15
CA ILE A 112 -4.24 1.84 -13.64
C ILE A 112 -4.87 1.18 -12.42
N LYS A 113 -6.17 0.92 -12.46
CA LYS A 113 -6.91 0.24 -11.39
C LYS A 113 -7.44 -1.10 -11.89
N GLU A 114 -7.54 -2.06 -10.99
CA GLU A 114 -8.20 -3.32 -11.25
C GLU A 114 -9.71 -3.17 -10.99
N PHE A 115 -10.55 -3.84 -11.79
CA PHE A 115 -11.97 -3.84 -11.55
C PHE A 115 -12.59 -5.24 -11.69
N TYR A 116 -13.62 -5.47 -10.91
CA TYR A 116 -14.37 -6.73 -10.87
C TYR A 116 -15.85 -6.44 -11.13
N VAL A 117 -16.47 -7.30 -11.92
CA VAL A 117 -17.92 -7.29 -12.13
C VAL A 117 -18.54 -8.27 -11.15
N THR A 118 -19.42 -7.81 -10.31
CA THR A 118 -20.12 -8.59 -9.31
C THR A 118 -21.63 -8.43 -9.45
N ASP A 119 -22.41 -9.25 -8.74
CA ASP A 119 -23.88 -9.12 -8.71
C ASP A 119 -24.35 -7.76 -8.16
N LYS A 120 -23.49 -7.04 -7.45
CA LYS A 120 -23.76 -5.70 -6.89
C LYS A 120 -23.25 -4.56 -7.79
N GLY A 121 -22.68 -4.88 -8.95
CA GLY A 121 -22.11 -3.92 -9.86
C GLY A 121 -20.60 -4.02 -10.02
N ILE A 122 -19.95 -2.93 -10.39
CA ILE A 122 -18.52 -2.85 -10.66
C ILE A 122 -17.79 -2.36 -9.41
N ASN A 123 -16.84 -3.15 -8.93
CA ASN A 123 -15.91 -2.76 -7.87
C ASN A 123 -14.56 -2.39 -8.48
N ILE A 124 -14.01 -1.24 -8.08
CA ILE A 124 -12.71 -0.75 -8.55
C ILE A 124 -11.76 -0.74 -7.37
N GLU A 125 -10.61 -1.40 -7.52
CA GLU A 125 -9.57 -1.48 -6.51
C GLU A 125 -8.31 -0.72 -6.93
N ALA A 126 -7.64 -0.14 -5.93
CA ALA A 126 -6.34 0.47 -6.15
C ALA A 126 -5.29 -0.60 -6.52
N PRO A 127 -4.31 -0.26 -7.38
CA PRO A 127 -3.22 -1.16 -7.69
C PRO A 127 -2.39 -1.45 -6.44
N TYR A 128 -1.89 -2.66 -6.33
CA TYR A 128 -0.93 -3.04 -5.31
C TYR A 128 0.48 -3.02 -5.90
N LEU A 129 1.38 -2.27 -5.29
CA LEU A 129 2.78 -2.19 -5.68
C LEU A 129 3.59 -3.06 -4.72
N GLY A 130 4.00 -4.24 -5.17
CA GLY A 130 4.96 -5.08 -4.47
C GLY A 130 6.29 -5.10 -5.22
N ASP A 131 7.41 -5.12 -4.53
CA ASP A 131 8.78 -5.28 -5.07
C ASP A 131 9.03 -4.64 -6.46
N ASN A 132 8.60 -3.39 -6.66
CA ASN A 132 8.68 -2.64 -7.92
C ASN A 132 7.82 -3.15 -9.08
N GLN A 133 6.88 -4.05 -8.83
CA GLN A 133 5.93 -4.53 -9.83
C GLN A 133 4.49 -4.32 -9.39
N MET A 134 3.64 -3.99 -10.36
CA MET A 134 2.21 -3.92 -10.12
C MET A 134 1.64 -5.34 -10.09
N MET A 135 0.98 -5.69 -8.99
CA MET A 135 0.40 -7.02 -8.77
C MET A 135 -1.12 -6.97 -8.83
N PHE A 136 -1.70 -7.98 -9.45
CA PHE A 136 -3.14 -8.14 -9.68
C PHE A 136 -3.62 -9.51 -9.20
N GLY A 137 -4.93 -9.67 -9.01
CA GLY A 137 -5.60 -10.94 -8.75
C GLY A 137 -5.02 -11.73 -7.59
N SER A 138 -4.82 -13.03 -7.81
CA SER A 138 -4.31 -13.98 -6.81
C SER A 138 -2.88 -13.66 -6.34
N GLN A 139 -2.01 -13.11 -7.19
CA GLN A 139 -0.65 -12.71 -6.80
C GLN A 139 -0.66 -11.60 -5.76
N LYS A 140 -1.51 -10.58 -5.92
CA LYS A 140 -1.73 -9.51 -4.94
C LYS A 140 -2.13 -10.11 -3.59
N SER A 141 -3.11 -11.02 -3.60
CA SER A 141 -3.61 -11.66 -2.38
C SER A 141 -2.55 -12.49 -1.69
N ALA A 142 -1.77 -13.26 -2.44
CA ALA A 142 -0.67 -14.08 -1.92
C ALA A 142 0.46 -13.21 -1.33
N HIS A 143 0.80 -12.11 -1.97
CA HIS A 143 1.84 -11.19 -1.48
C HIS A 143 1.42 -10.50 -0.18
N ILE A 144 0.19 -9.98 -0.11
CA ILE A 144 -0.36 -9.38 1.10
C ILE A 144 -0.38 -10.38 2.27
N LEU A 145 -0.71 -11.65 1.98
CA LEU A 145 -0.69 -12.70 3.01
C LEU A 145 0.72 -12.96 3.52
N ARG A 146 1.72 -13.05 2.64
CA ARG A 146 3.14 -13.22 3.02
C ARG A 146 3.63 -12.06 3.88
N GLU A 147 3.37 -10.81 3.48
CA GLU A 147 3.76 -9.64 4.27
C GLU A 147 3.13 -9.64 5.67
N LYS A 148 1.86 -10.04 5.77
CA LYS A 148 1.19 -10.18 7.08
C LYS A 148 1.85 -11.25 7.94
N GLN A 149 2.23 -12.39 7.36
CA GLN A 149 2.91 -13.47 8.07
C GLN A 149 4.31 -13.04 8.53
N GLU A 150 5.10 -12.38 7.68
CA GLU A 150 6.41 -11.85 8.05
C GLU A 150 6.31 -10.80 9.17
N LEU A 151 5.33 -9.90 9.08
CA LEU A 151 5.10 -8.90 10.12
C LEU A 151 4.74 -9.56 11.45
N GLN A 152 3.92 -10.61 11.42
CA GLN A 152 3.57 -11.37 12.62
C GLN A 152 4.78 -12.07 13.23
N GLN A 153 5.60 -12.73 12.42
CA GLN A 153 6.84 -13.38 12.87
C GLN A 153 7.80 -12.38 13.51
N ARG A 154 8.02 -11.21 12.89
CA ARG A 154 8.86 -10.15 13.46
C ARG A 154 8.33 -9.65 14.82
N LYS A 155 7.01 -9.50 14.94
CA LYS A 155 6.39 -9.09 16.22
C LYS A 155 6.60 -10.14 17.32
N GLU A 156 6.52 -11.41 16.98
CA GLU A 156 6.77 -12.50 17.95
C GLU A 156 8.23 -12.58 18.38
N GLU A 157 9.15 -12.38 17.44
CA GLU A 157 10.57 -12.31 17.72
C GLU A 157 10.93 -11.13 18.65
N ILE A 158 10.40 -9.94 18.36
CA ILE A 158 10.57 -8.77 19.23
C ILE A 158 10.09 -9.08 20.65
N LYS A 159 8.89 -9.64 20.82
CA LYS A 159 8.36 -10.01 22.13
C LYS A 159 9.24 -11.04 22.85
N ARG A 160 9.85 -11.98 22.11
CA ARG A 160 10.78 -12.95 22.68
C ARG A 160 12.02 -12.27 23.20
N LEU A 161 12.63 -11.38 22.41
CA LEU A 161 13.81 -10.62 22.79
C LEU A 161 13.54 -9.69 23.99
N GLU A 162 12.38 -9.03 24.04
CA GLU A 162 11.97 -8.21 25.18
C GLU A 162 11.90 -9.04 26.48
N ARG A 163 11.34 -10.25 26.43
CA ARG A 163 11.30 -11.15 27.60
C ARG A 163 12.70 -11.59 28.03
N GLU A 164 13.57 -11.88 27.08
CA GLU A 164 14.96 -12.27 27.37
C GLU A 164 15.74 -11.13 28.02
N ILE A 165 15.59 -9.89 27.51
CA ILE A 165 16.19 -8.70 28.12
C ILE A 165 15.66 -8.50 29.55
N THR A 166 14.36 -8.64 29.77
CA THR A 166 13.77 -8.51 31.10
C THR A 166 14.35 -9.54 32.07
N ASN A 167 14.42 -10.81 31.67
CA ASN A 167 15.01 -11.88 32.49
C ASN A 167 16.49 -11.60 32.81
N LEU A 168 17.28 -11.17 31.84
CA LEU A 168 18.70 -10.84 32.07
C LEU A 168 18.86 -9.67 33.04
N THR A 169 18.02 -8.65 32.95
CA THR A 169 18.06 -7.51 33.90
C THR A 169 17.67 -7.92 35.31
N GLU A 170 16.69 -8.81 35.48
CA GLU A 170 16.30 -9.35 36.78
C GLU A 170 17.43 -10.19 37.40
N ILE A 171 18.06 -11.05 36.63
CA ILE A 171 19.21 -11.84 37.07
C ILE A 171 20.37 -10.94 37.51
N GLN A 172 20.70 -9.93 36.71
CA GLN A 172 21.75 -8.96 37.06
C GLN A 172 21.43 -8.23 38.35
N HIS A 173 20.20 -7.78 38.55
CA HIS A 173 19.76 -7.10 39.77
C HIS A 173 19.83 -8.01 40.99
N ALA A 174 19.48 -9.29 40.86
CA ALA A 174 19.61 -10.27 41.93
C ALA A 174 21.07 -10.52 42.28
N GLN A 175 21.96 -10.66 41.30
CA GLN A 175 23.41 -10.84 41.53
C GLN A 175 24.04 -9.65 42.25
N LEU A 176 23.67 -8.42 41.85
CA LEU A 176 24.16 -7.21 42.54
C LEU A 176 23.73 -7.16 44.01
N LYS A 177 22.48 -7.48 44.32
CA LYS A 177 22.01 -7.56 45.73
C LYS A 177 22.77 -8.57 46.56
N ILE A 178 23.10 -9.75 46.01
CA ILE A 178 23.89 -10.76 46.68
C ILE A 178 25.33 -10.26 46.95
N GLN A 179 25.94 -9.62 45.96
CA GLN A 179 27.29 -9.05 46.11
C GLN A 179 27.32 -7.95 47.16
N GLU A 180 26.35 -7.04 47.19
CA GLU A 180 26.22 -5.99 48.19
C GLU A 180 26.06 -6.59 49.60
N ALA A 181 25.18 -7.58 49.77
CA ALA A 181 24.99 -8.26 51.05
C ALA A 181 26.29 -8.93 51.53
N ASN A 182 27.01 -9.65 50.69
CA ASN A 182 28.29 -10.27 51.00
C ASN A 182 29.36 -9.23 51.37
N PHE A 183 29.40 -8.11 50.66
CA PHE A 183 30.33 -7.01 50.98
C PHE A 183 30.03 -6.41 52.35
N ILE A 184 28.76 -6.15 52.68
CA ILE A 184 28.33 -5.61 53.97
C ILE A 184 28.70 -6.59 55.11
N ALA A 185 28.42 -7.89 54.92
CA ALA A 185 28.75 -8.90 55.88
C ALA A 185 30.26 -8.95 56.15
N LYS A 186 31.09 -8.98 55.10
CA LYS A 186 32.54 -9.00 55.21
C LYS A 186 33.11 -7.76 55.87
N ARG A 187 32.57 -6.59 55.55
CA ARG A 187 32.94 -5.32 56.19
C ARG A 187 32.61 -5.33 57.67
N SER A 188 31.45 -5.84 58.08
CA SER A 188 31.05 -5.95 59.48
C SER A 188 31.97 -6.88 60.27
N GLU A 189 32.33 -8.04 59.71
CA GLU A 189 33.30 -8.99 60.30
C GLU A 189 34.66 -8.31 60.52
N LEU A 190 35.19 -7.59 59.57
CA LEU A 190 36.47 -6.88 59.68
C LEU A 190 36.44 -5.77 60.74
N ILE A 191 35.33 -5.03 60.85
CA ILE A 191 35.11 -3.98 61.83
C ILE A 191 35.11 -4.63 63.26
N ALA A 192 34.37 -5.72 63.43
CA ALA A 192 34.32 -6.42 64.71
C ALA A 192 35.73 -6.90 65.12
N LYS A 193 36.50 -7.53 64.24
CA LYS A 193 37.86 -7.95 64.46
C LYS A 193 38.82 -6.81 64.81
N LYS A 194 38.67 -5.66 64.11
CA LYS A 194 39.43 -4.44 64.40
C LYS A 194 39.13 -3.95 65.79
N ASN A 195 37.87 -3.89 66.22
CA ASN A 195 37.49 -3.42 67.59
C ASN A 195 37.98 -4.35 68.65
N GLU A 196 37.99 -5.70 68.46
CA GLU A 196 38.57 -6.66 69.37
C GLU A 196 40.10 -6.46 69.55
N LEU A 197 40.81 -6.21 68.43
CA LEU A 197 42.24 -5.90 68.48
C LEU A 197 42.54 -4.60 69.25
N ILE A 198 41.79 -3.56 69.05
CA ILE A 198 41.90 -2.29 69.76
C ILE A 198 41.67 -2.50 71.26
N ALA A 199 40.65 -3.24 71.68
CA ALA A 199 40.37 -3.56 73.06
C ALA A 199 41.51 -4.35 73.72
N LYS A 200 42.09 -5.30 72.95
CA LYS A 200 43.29 -6.05 73.43
C LYS A 200 44.52 -5.13 73.59
N GLU A 201 44.75 -4.24 72.69
CA GLU A 201 45.84 -3.24 72.75
C GLU A 201 45.66 -2.31 73.96
N GLU A 202 44.48 -1.75 74.18
CA GLU A 202 44.18 -0.91 75.35
C GLU A 202 44.39 -1.66 76.69
N ALA A 203 43.94 -2.93 76.74
CA ALA A 203 44.14 -3.75 77.89
C ALA A 203 45.64 -4.01 78.18
N LEU A 204 46.42 -4.23 77.09
CA LEU A 204 47.88 -4.40 77.22
C LEU A 204 48.58 -3.13 77.72
N ILE A 205 48.21 -1.97 77.17
CA ILE A 205 48.76 -0.68 77.63
C ILE A 205 48.47 -0.44 79.12
N LYS A 206 47.20 -0.61 79.54
CA LYS A 206 46.83 -0.51 80.94
C LYS A 206 47.67 -1.42 81.87
N ARG A 207 47.91 -2.66 81.43
CA ARG A 207 48.74 -3.65 82.18
C ARG A 207 50.21 -3.20 82.27
N MET A 208 50.75 -2.61 81.19
CA MET A 208 52.11 -2.07 81.15
C MET A 208 52.23 -0.88 82.07
N GLU A 209 51.27 0.07 82.10
CA GLU A 209 51.25 1.21 83.02
C GLU A 209 51.12 0.79 84.48
N SER A 210 50.26 -0.16 84.80
CA SER A 210 50.10 -0.69 86.16
C SER A 210 51.38 -1.35 86.63
N ASN A 211 52.11 -2.09 85.79
CA ASN A 211 53.39 -2.72 86.13
C ASN A 211 54.54 -1.72 86.29
N LYS A 212 54.47 -0.52 85.65
CA LYS A 212 55.43 0.55 85.90
C LYS A 212 55.23 1.17 87.30
N LEU A 213 53.99 1.46 87.66
CA LEU A 213 53.62 1.99 88.97
C LEU A 213 54.01 1.07 90.19
N LEU A 214 54.10 -0.22 89.96
CA LEU A 214 54.52 -1.20 90.97
C LEU A 214 56.05 -1.33 91.14
N ARG A 215 56.83 -0.65 90.27
CA ARG A 215 58.30 -0.70 90.28
C ARG A 215 58.96 0.62 90.76
N GLU A 216 58.17 1.63 91.04
CA GLU A 216 58.51 2.86 91.76
C GLU A 216 58.11 2.72 93.22
#